data_da543baaea9b2c9ef26fbe739725a632
#
_entry.id   da543baaea9b2c9ef26fbe739725a632
#
_cell.length_a   1.000
_cell.length_b   1.000
_cell.length_c   1.000
_cell.angle_alpha   90.00
_cell.angle_beta   90.00
_cell.angle_gamma   90.00
#
_symmetry.space_group_name_H-M   'P 1'
#
loop_
_entity.id
_entity.type
_entity.pdbx_description
1 polymer ?
#
loop_
_entity_poly.entity_id
_entity_poly.type
_entity_poly.pdbx_seq_one_letter_code
_entity_poly.pdbx_strand_id
1 'polypeptide(L)'
;MCSRLMILAWAFALTTTAGAALASEPPQQVKPAFGNTVLSVYPDGRSQKIWMHSDGSWDGQSRRGTPLAGKWNIRDGKVCMKQSKPPTLPLAYCTAFPDNTFVGVSWTSKDMSGTPIQLKVVKGMAEAKSGK
;
A
#
# COMPACT_ATOMS: atom_id res chain seq x y z
N MET A 1 53.29 29.71 50.39
CA MET A 1 51.94 29.18 50.39
C MET A 1 51.53 28.91 48.93
N CYS A 2 51.63 27.65 48.51
CA CYS A 2 51.32 27.27 47.14
C CYS A 2 49.89 26.80 47.05
N SER A 3 49.05 27.58 46.43
CA SER A 3 47.67 27.15 46.12
C SER A 3 47.66 26.46 44.74
N ARG A 4 47.47 25.16 44.74
CA ARG A 4 47.33 24.39 43.52
C ARG A 4 45.86 24.40 43.14
N LEU A 5 45.53 25.10 42.03
CA LEU A 5 44.24 25.06 41.41
C LEU A 5 44.18 23.79 40.56
N MET A 6 43.36 22.82 40.99
CA MET A 6 43.01 21.68 40.14
C MET A 6 41.85 22.05 39.24
N ILE A 7 42.12 22.14 37.94
CA ILE A 7 41.09 22.29 36.92
C ILE A 7 40.61 20.90 36.53
N LEU A 8 39.42 20.53 37.00
CA LEU A 8 38.71 19.34 36.50
C LEU A 8 38.09 19.67 35.12
N ALA A 9 38.68 19.08 34.11
CA ALA A 9 38.08 19.08 32.77
C ALA A 9 36.96 18.07 32.70
N TRP A 10 35.72 18.50 32.61
CA TRP A 10 34.59 17.66 32.35
C TRP A 10 34.47 17.43 30.84
N ALA A 11 34.83 16.25 30.38
CA ALA A 11 34.56 15.82 29.01
C ALA A 11 33.09 15.47 28.87
N PHE A 12 32.30 16.30 28.19
CA PHE A 12 30.97 15.96 27.74
C PHE A 12 31.10 15.03 26.53
N ALA A 13 30.85 13.74 26.76
CA ALA A 13 30.67 12.79 25.66
C ALA A 13 29.29 13.01 25.05
N LEU A 14 29.25 13.65 23.88
CA LEU A 14 28.05 13.71 23.04
C LEU A 14 27.78 12.30 22.45
N THR A 15 26.92 11.55 23.07
CA THR A 15 26.37 10.34 22.49
C THR A 15 25.32 10.74 21.45
N THR A 16 25.70 10.78 20.18
CA THR A 16 24.75 10.87 19.07
C THR A 16 24.03 9.53 18.97
N THR A 17 22.83 9.44 19.53
CA THR A 17 21.91 8.34 19.24
C THR A 17 21.42 8.52 17.80
N ALA A 18 21.99 7.79 16.85
CA ALA A 18 21.42 7.64 15.53
C ALA A 18 20.07 6.94 15.70
N GLY A 19 18.98 7.73 15.68
CA GLY A 19 17.64 7.20 15.66
C GLY A 19 17.46 6.43 14.34
N ALA A 20 17.40 5.08 14.41
CA ALA A 20 16.98 4.29 13.28
C ALA A 20 15.55 4.74 12.92
N ALA A 21 15.39 5.28 11.70
CA ALA A 21 14.07 5.56 11.18
C ALA A 21 13.33 4.23 11.03
N LEU A 22 12.41 3.94 11.95
CA LEU A 22 11.51 2.80 11.83
C LEU A 22 10.62 3.06 10.61
N ALA A 23 10.70 2.17 9.60
CA ALA A 23 9.73 2.18 8.51
C ALA A 23 8.34 2.05 9.15
N SER A 24 7.42 2.99 8.85
CA SER A 24 6.05 2.93 9.35
C SER A 24 5.38 1.66 8.85
N GLU A 25 4.80 0.89 9.76
CA GLU A 25 4.03 -0.29 9.40
C GLU A 25 2.85 0.09 8.50
N PRO A 26 2.52 -0.77 7.52
CA PRO A 26 1.30 -0.57 6.73
C PRO A 26 0.06 -0.51 7.64
N PRO A 27 -0.93 0.33 7.32
CA PRO A 27 -2.18 0.37 8.08
C PRO A 27 -2.84 -1.00 8.15
N GLN A 28 -3.49 -1.29 9.28
CA GLN A 28 -4.12 -2.59 9.52
C GLN A 28 -5.15 -2.97 8.44
N GLN A 29 -5.87 -1.98 7.90
CA GLN A 29 -6.87 -2.22 6.86
C GLN A 29 -6.29 -2.75 5.55
N VAL A 30 -5.03 -2.54 5.27
CA VAL A 30 -4.37 -2.97 4.02
C VAL A 30 -3.71 -4.34 4.15
N LYS A 31 -3.31 -4.72 5.36
CA LYS A 31 -2.58 -5.98 5.61
C LYS A 31 -3.26 -7.22 5.04
N PRO A 32 -4.59 -7.40 5.11
CA PRO A 32 -5.25 -8.58 4.53
C PRO A 32 -5.13 -8.67 3.01
N ALA A 33 -4.82 -7.57 2.32
CA ALA A 33 -4.59 -7.58 0.88
C ALA A 33 -3.25 -8.20 0.49
N PHE A 34 -2.25 -8.18 1.39
CA PHE A 34 -0.93 -8.75 1.10
C PHE A 34 -0.99 -10.27 1.00
N GLY A 35 -0.43 -10.83 -0.08
CA GLY A 35 -0.48 -12.26 -0.36
C GLY A 35 -1.86 -12.79 -0.80
N ASN A 36 -2.81 -11.90 -0.97
CA ASN A 36 -4.17 -12.18 -1.43
C ASN A 36 -4.52 -11.31 -2.65
N THR A 37 -5.73 -11.42 -3.16
CA THR A 37 -6.19 -10.67 -4.33
C THR A 37 -7.27 -9.66 -3.92
N VAL A 38 -7.09 -8.40 -4.29
CA VAL A 38 -8.18 -7.42 -4.29
C VAL A 38 -8.88 -7.50 -5.64
N LEU A 39 -10.10 -7.99 -5.61
CA LEU A 39 -10.93 -8.16 -6.79
C LEU A 39 -11.88 -6.98 -6.93
N SER A 40 -11.87 -6.32 -8.09
CA SER A 40 -12.81 -5.25 -8.42
C SER A 40 -13.81 -5.78 -9.44
N VAL A 41 -15.05 -5.98 -9.03
CA VAL A 41 -16.11 -6.50 -9.90
C VAL A 41 -16.93 -5.33 -10.44
N TYR A 42 -17.03 -5.26 -11.75
CA TYR A 42 -17.75 -4.22 -12.47
C TYR A 42 -19.19 -4.63 -12.77
N PRO A 43 -20.10 -3.68 -13.07
CA PRO A 43 -21.51 -4.00 -13.36
C PRO A 43 -21.73 -4.98 -14.52
N ASP A 44 -20.79 -5.07 -15.45
CA ASP A 44 -20.83 -6.02 -16.58
C ASP A 44 -20.38 -7.44 -16.19
N GLY A 45 -20.06 -7.68 -14.92
CA GLY A 45 -19.60 -8.98 -14.41
C GLY A 45 -18.11 -9.24 -14.61
N ARG A 46 -17.40 -8.41 -15.37
CA ARG A 46 -15.94 -8.54 -15.51
C ARG A 46 -15.23 -7.99 -14.26
N SER A 47 -14.05 -8.51 -14.00
CA SER A 47 -13.28 -8.12 -12.82
C SER A 47 -11.84 -7.77 -13.17
N GLN A 48 -11.31 -6.84 -12.37
CA GLN A 48 -9.89 -6.49 -12.34
C GLN A 48 -9.28 -7.09 -11.09
N LYS A 49 -8.07 -7.61 -11.19
CA LYS A 49 -7.33 -8.20 -10.07
C LYS A 49 -6.17 -7.30 -9.71
N ILE A 50 -5.97 -7.09 -8.41
CA ILE A 50 -4.86 -6.30 -7.87
C ILE A 50 -4.17 -7.12 -6.79
N TRP A 51 -2.85 -7.20 -6.85
CA TRP A 51 -1.99 -7.82 -5.86
C TRP A 51 -1.10 -6.75 -5.24
N MET A 52 -1.36 -6.41 -4.00
CA MET A 52 -0.62 -5.38 -3.27
C MET A 52 0.55 -6.02 -2.52
N HIS A 53 1.71 -5.37 -2.58
CA HIS A 53 2.92 -5.80 -1.88
C HIS A 53 3.27 -4.80 -0.77
N SER A 54 3.83 -5.29 0.32
CA SER A 54 4.16 -4.47 1.49
C SER A 54 5.29 -3.45 1.24
N ASP A 55 6.02 -3.59 0.13
CA ASP A 55 7.07 -2.66 -0.29
C ASP A 55 6.54 -1.39 -0.97
N GLY A 56 5.22 -1.22 -1.09
CA GLY A 56 4.59 -0.09 -1.77
C GLY A 56 4.39 -0.28 -3.27
N SER A 57 4.67 -1.46 -3.80
CA SER A 57 4.35 -1.82 -5.18
C SER A 57 3.05 -2.59 -5.27
N TRP A 58 2.46 -2.63 -6.44
CA TRP A 58 1.36 -3.51 -6.80
C TRP A 58 1.48 -3.94 -8.25
N ASP A 59 0.97 -5.10 -8.53
CA ASP A 59 0.72 -5.57 -9.88
C ASP A 59 -0.70 -6.12 -10.00
N GLY A 60 -1.12 -6.45 -11.18
CA GLY A 60 -2.49 -6.87 -11.38
C GLY A 60 -2.80 -7.22 -12.82
N GLN A 61 -4.09 -7.37 -13.07
CA GLN A 61 -4.63 -7.68 -14.37
C GLN A 61 -5.93 -6.93 -14.61
N SER A 62 -6.01 -6.24 -15.74
CA SER A 62 -7.21 -5.50 -16.12
C SER A 62 -8.39 -6.44 -16.42
N ARG A 63 -9.58 -5.89 -16.58
CA ARG A 63 -10.77 -6.64 -17.01
C ARG A 63 -10.59 -7.37 -18.34
N ARG A 64 -9.66 -6.94 -19.16
CA ARG A 64 -9.34 -7.53 -20.47
C ARG A 64 -8.15 -8.50 -20.42
N GLY A 65 -7.58 -8.71 -19.24
CA GLY A 65 -6.42 -9.58 -19.06
C GLY A 65 -5.07 -8.90 -19.27
N THR A 66 -5.03 -7.59 -19.47
CA THR A 66 -3.77 -6.84 -19.63
C THR A 66 -3.04 -6.78 -18.30
N PRO A 67 -1.74 -7.15 -18.25
CA PRO A 67 -0.93 -7.00 -17.04
C PRO A 67 -0.80 -5.53 -16.63
N LEU A 68 -0.96 -5.27 -15.35
CA LEU A 68 -0.86 -3.94 -14.74
C LEU A 68 0.23 -3.94 -13.68
N ALA A 69 0.86 -2.79 -13.46
CA ALA A 69 1.78 -2.58 -12.35
C ALA A 69 1.82 -1.11 -11.93
N GLY A 70 2.22 -0.86 -10.70
CA GLY A 70 2.34 0.49 -10.18
C GLY A 70 2.82 0.55 -8.73
N LYS A 71 2.57 1.68 -8.12
CA LYS A 71 2.89 1.99 -6.72
C LYS A 71 1.63 2.34 -5.96
N TRP A 72 1.63 2.10 -4.66
CA TRP A 72 0.56 2.50 -3.77
C TRP A 72 1.12 3.18 -2.52
N ASN A 73 0.34 4.05 -1.93
CA ASN A 73 0.63 4.68 -0.65
C ASN A 73 -0.68 4.99 0.09
N ILE A 74 -0.56 5.42 1.32
CA ILE A 74 -1.70 5.89 2.11
C ILE A 74 -1.68 7.41 2.16
N ARG A 75 -2.83 8.01 1.83
CA ARG A 75 -3.08 9.46 1.92
C ARG A 75 -4.44 9.68 2.55
N ASP A 76 -4.52 10.49 3.59
CA ASP A 76 -5.77 10.83 4.28
C ASP A 76 -6.63 9.59 4.64
N GLY A 77 -5.97 8.52 5.10
CA GLY A 77 -6.61 7.25 5.43
C GLY A 77 -7.09 6.43 4.24
N LYS A 78 -6.79 6.82 3.02
CA LYS A 78 -7.16 6.12 1.79
C LYS A 78 -5.95 5.45 1.15
N VAL A 79 -6.20 4.32 0.50
CA VAL A 79 -5.23 3.66 -0.37
C VAL A 79 -5.23 4.36 -1.72
N CYS A 80 -4.09 4.94 -2.08
CA CYS A 80 -3.91 5.64 -3.35
C CYS A 80 -2.96 4.84 -4.23
N MET A 81 -3.41 4.51 -5.43
CA MET A 81 -2.70 3.67 -6.38
C MET A 81 -2.40 4.45 -7.65
N LYS A 82 -1.15 4.39 -8.10
CA LYS A 82 -0.71 5.00 -9.34
C LYS A 82 -0.18 3.91 -10.28
N GLN A 83 -0.77 3.82 -11.46
CA GLN A 83 -0.35 2.84 -12.46
C GLN A 83 0.89 3.35 -13.21
N SER A 84 1.87 2.46 -13.38
CA SER A 84 3.07 2.73 -14.17
C SER A 84 3.13 1.91 -15.46
N LYS A 85 2.48 0.75 -15.48
CA LYS A 85 2.40 -0.16 -16.64
C LYS A 85 0.97 -0.66 -16.84
N PRO A 86 0.42 -0.56 -18.05
CA PRO A 86 0.83 0.35 -19.12
C PRO A 86 0.84 1.81 -18.67
N PRO A 87 1.61 2.71 -19.30
CA PRO A 87 1.60 4.12 -18.93
C PRO A 87 0.19 4.71 -19.03
N THR A 88 -0.20 5.50 -18.03
CA THR A 88 -1.48 6.22 -17.99
C THR A 88 -1.23 7.68 -17.64
N LEU A 89 -2.30 8.47 -17.61
CA LEU A 89 -2.25 9.81 -17.04
C LEU A 89 -1.70 9.76 -15.61
N PRO A 90 -0.93 10.77 -15.17
CA PRO A 90 -0.27 10.77 -13.85
C PRO A 90 -1.26 11.03 -12.71
N LEU A 91 -2.38 10.32 -12.70
CA LEU A 91 -3.43 10.41 -11.70
C LEU A 91 -3.39 9.19 -10.79
N ALA A 92 -3.49 9.42 -9.50
CA ALA A 92 -3.65 8.37 -8.52
C ALA A 92 -5.14 8.07 -8.30
N TYR A 93 -5.48 6.80 -8.26
CA TYR A 93 -6.79 6.32 -7.82
C TYR A 93 -6.74 6.10 -6.31
N CYS A 94 -7.60 6.79 -5.57
CA CYS A 94 -7.67 6.67 -4.12
C CYS A 94 -9.02 6.07 -3.70
N THR A 95 -8.98 5.06 -2.84
CA THR A 95 -10.18 4.42 -2.30
C THR A 95 -10.00 4.13 -0.81
N ALA A 96 -11.07 4.28 -0.03
CA ALA A 96 -11.07 3.90 1.38
C ALA A 96 -11.27 2.40 1.51
N PHE A 97 -10.39 1.75 2.29
CA PHE A 97 -10.62 0.38 2.75
C PHE A 97 -11.44 0.44 4.04
N PRO A 98 -12.31 -0.55 4.29
CA PRO A 98 -13.01 -0.65 5.57
C PRO A 98 -12.04 -0.73 6.76
N ASP A 99 -12.40 -0.16 7.90
CA ASP A 99 -11.55 -0.16 9.10
C ASP A 99 -11.24 -1.59 9.59
N ASN A 100 -12.17 -2.52 9.41
CA ASN A 100 -12.03 -3.92 9.80
C ASN A 100 -11.93 -4.82 8.56
N THR A 101 -10.91 -4.62 7.73
CA THR A 101 -10.67 -5.44 6.55
C THR A 101 -10.19 -6.84 6.97
N PHE A 102 -10.73 -7.86 6.32
CA PHE A 102 -10.33 -9.26 6.48
C PHE A 102 -10.46 -9.99 5.15
N VAL A 103 -9.85 -11.16 5.03
CA VAL A 103 -10.00 -12.00 3.82
C VAL A 103 -11.45 -12.45 3.69
N GLY A 104 -12.09 -12.12 2.56
CA GLY A 104 -13.51 -12.34 2.30
C GLY A 104 -14.39 -11.11 2.45
N VAL A 105 -13.85 -9.98 2.99
CA VAL A 105 -14.58 -8.73 3.07
C VAL A 105 -14.92 -8.20 1.68
N SER A 106 -16.10 -7.60 1.54
CA SER A 106 -16.48 -6.88 0.33
C SER A 106 -17.11 -5.52 0.68
N TRP A 107 -16.90 -4.54 -0.18
CA TRP A 107 -17.48 -3.21 -0.04
C TRP A 107 -17.67 -2.56 -1.41
N THR A 108 -18.51 -1.55 -1.46
CA THR A 108 -18.77 -0.78 -2.67
C THR A 108 -17.82 0.41 -2.75
N SER A 109 -17.28 0.66 -3.93
CA SER A 109 -16.47 1.82 -4.25
C SER A 109 -16.83 2.34 -5.64
N LYS A 110 -16.07 3.28 -6.13
CA LYS A 110 -16.21 3.80 -7.51
C LYS A 110 -14.85 3.74 -8.19
N ASP A 111 -14.86 3.47 -9.49
CA ASP A 111 -13.66 3.60 -10.29
C ASP A 111 -13.36 5.07 -10.63
N MET A 112 -12.30 5.33 -11.40
CA MET A 112 -11.90 6.70 -11.76
C MET A 112 -12.94 7.43 -12.63
N SER A 113 -13.81 6.71 -13.28
CA SER A 113 -14.91 7.29 -14.09
C SER A 113 -16.19 7.52 -13.29
N GLY A 114 -16.20 7.11 -12.00
CA GLY A 114 -17.37 7.16 -11.14
C GLY A 114 -18.29 5.95 -11.25
N THR A 115 -17.91 4.92 -12.00
CA THR A 115 -18.69 3.67 -12.10
C THR A 115 -18.66 2.91 -10.77
N PRO A 116 -19.81 2.53 -10.20
CA PRO A 116 -19.85 1.70 -9.00
C PRO A 116 -19.19 0.35 -9.25
N ILE A 117 -18.31 -0.05 -8.34
CA ILE A 117 -17.61 -1.33 -8.37
C ILE A 117 -17.73 -2.01 -7.00
N GLN A 118 -17.74 -3.33 -7.02
CA GLN A 118 -17.68 -4.14 -5.81
C GLN A 118 -16.26 -4.59 -5.58
N LEU A 119 -15.65 -4.14 -4.49
CA LEU A 119 -14.32 -4.57 -4.08
C LEU A 119 -14.43 -5.76 -3.12
N LYS A 120 -13.50 -6.70 -3.25
CA LYS A 120 -13.46 -7.88 -2.41
C LYS A 120 -12.02 -8.35 -2.22
N VAL A 121 -11.67 -8.72 -0.99
CA VAL A 121 -10.40 -9.41 -0.71
C VAL A 121 -10.65 -10.90 -0.76
N VAL A 122 -10.05 -11.58 -1.74
CA VAL A 122 -10.15 -13.04 -1.89
C VAL A 122 -8.82 -13.71 -1.53
N LYS A 123 -8.90 -14.87 -0.90
CA LYS A 123 -7.74 -15.63 -0.45
C LYS A 123 -6.86 -16.04 -1.62
N GLY A 124 -5.55 -15.90 -1.43
CA GLY A 124 -4.53 -16.36 -2.37
C GLY A 124 -4.34 -15.40 -3.55
N MET A 125 -3.33 -15.72 -4.35
CA MET A 125 -3.05 -15.01 -5.60
C MET A 125 -3.90 -15.67 -6.69
N ALA A 126 -5.03 -15.04 -7.02
CA ALA A 126 -5.86 -15.54 -8.12
C ALA A 126 -5.07 -15.45 -9.42
N GLU A 127 -4.61 -16.58 -9.93
CA GLU A 127 -3.85 -16.64 -11.17
C GLU A 127 -4.61 -15.97 -12.30
N ALA A 128 -3.85 -15.25 -13.13
CA ALA A 128 -4.37 -14.82 -14.41
C ALA A 128 -4.81 -16.08 -15.16
N LYS A 129 -6.11 -16.26 -15.37
CA LYS A 129 -6.55 -17.25 -16.32
C LYS A 129 -5.87 -16.93 -17.65
N SER A 130 -4.84 -17.68 -17.99
CA SER A 130 -4.28 -17.62 -19.33
C SER A 130 -5.44 -18.03 -20.26
N GLY A 131 -6.07 -17.03 -20.88
CA GLY A 131 -7.04 -17.27 -21.91
C GLY A 131 -6.35 -18.04 -23.03
N LYS A 132 -6.73 -19.27 -23.20
CA LYS A 132 -6.49 -19.93 -24.47
C LYS A 132 -7.43 -19.36 -25.51
#